data_a2dee42590070a026694610e984cf6ae
#
_entry.id   a2dee42590070a026694610e984cf6ae
#
_cell.length_a   1.000
_cell.length_b   1.000
_cell.length_c   1.000
_cell.angle_alpha   90.00
_cell.angle_beta   90.00
_cell.angle_gamma   90.00
#
_symmetry.space_group_name_H-M   'P 1'
#
loop_
_entity.id
_entity.type
_entity.pdbx_description
1 polymer ?
#
loop_
_entity_poly.entity_id
_entity_poly.type
_entity_poly.pdbx_seq_one_letter_code
_entity_poly.pdbx_strand_id
1 'polypeptide(L)'
;GEEQICPMLQDNHCSVHAAKPTICALYPLGRADRVEPDGKPEVFYFFNGSSCGAEDETHTVREWLSEFDLQNSTTWFLAWQKAISKLSPSLKTMEKLLPPRELSMLYAIVFKALYLDYADVQEFLPKFVLNVQSLQKQIDTLIDKLMPGGNTHE
;
A
#
# COMPACT_ATOMS: atom_id res chain seq x y z
N GLY A 1 6.97 -2.40 -28.01
CA GLY A 1 7.29 -2.11 -26.62
C GLY A 1 8.35 -3.06 -26.16
N GLU A 2 9.37 -2.59 -25.48
CA GLU A 2 10.35 -3.45 -24.82
C GLU A 2 9.61 -4.28 -23.79
N GLU A 3 9.76 -5.60 -23.84
CA GLU A 3 9.21 -6.50 -22.83
C GLU A 3 9.81 -6.11 -21.49
N GLN A 4 8.95 -5.64 -20.59
CA GLN A 4 9.35 -5.31 -19.21
C GLN A 4 9.61 -6.61 -18.44
N ILE A 5 10.86 -7.08 -18.50
CA ILE A 5 11.30 -8.25 -17.75
C ILE A 5 11.46 -7.85 -16.27
N CYS A 6 10.97 -8.70 -15.38
CA CYS A 6 11.12 -8.48 -13.95
C CYS A 6 12.62 -8.41 -13.58
N PRO A 7 13.07 -7.34 -12.88
CA PRO A 7 14.48 -7.18 -12.52
C PRO A 7 15.00 -8.24 -11.54
N MET A 8 14.08 -8.97 -10.87
CA MET A 8 14.42 -10.06 -9.95
C MET A 8 14.47 -11.44 -10.64
N LEU A 9 14.26 -11.47 -11.97
CA LEU A 9 14.33 -12.72 -12.73
C LEU A 9 15.79 -12.99 -13.12
N GLN A 10 16.33 -14.13 -12.69
CA GLN A 10 17.66 -14.63 -13.02
C GLN A 10 17.53 -16.06 -13.53
N ASP A 11 18.02 -16.33 -14.71
CA ASP A 11 17.94 -17.66 -15.37
C ASP A 11 16.54 -18.28 -15.34
N ASN A 12 15.52 -17.45 -15.64
CA ASN A 12 14.11 -17.80 -15.58
C ASN A 12 13.57 -18.15 -14.17
N HIS A 13 14.31 -17.85 -13.11
CA HIS A 13 13.90 -18.08 -11.73
C HIS A 13 13.84 -16.75 -10.96
N CYS A 14 12.88 -16.65 -10.04
CA CYS A 14 12.78 -15.50 -9.16
C CYS A 14 13.86 -15.55 -8.08
N SER A 15 14.83 -14.61 -8.10
CA SER A 15 15.93 -14.54 -7.12
C SER A 15 15.46 -14.24 -5.69
N VAL A 16 14.25 -13.72 -5.53
CA VAL A 16 13.63 -13.41 -4.23
C VAL A 16 12.41 -14.30 -3.95
N HIS A 17 12.40 -15.54 -4.49
CA HIS A 17 11.23 -16.41 -4.40
C HIS A 17 10.76 -16.65 -2.95
N ALA A 18 11.68 -16.86 -2.02
CA ALA A 18 11.38 -17.07 -0.60
C ALA A 18 10.86 -15.83 0.15
N ALA A 19 11.03 -14.63 -0.45
CA ALA A 19 10.64 -13.35 0.12
C ALA A 19 9.88 -12.50 -0.92
N LYS A 20 9.01 -13.15 -1.69
CA LYS A 20 8.21 -12.45 -2.72
C LYS A 20 7.39 -11.31 -2.12
N PRO A 21 7.37 -10.13 -2.76
CA PRO A 21 6.36 -9.12 -2.47
C PRO A 21 4.95 -9.72 -2.56
N THR A 22 4.03 -9.27 -1.69
CA THR A 22 2.66 -9.79 -1.62
C THR A 22 1.97 -9.83 -2.98
N ILE A 23 2.17 -8.82 -3.82
CA ILE A 23 1.58 -8.78 -5.17
C ILE A 23 2.09 -9.90 -6.07
N CYS A 24 3.36 -10.27 -5.95
CA CYS A 24 3.93 -11.38 -6.71
C CYS A 24 3.49 -12.74 -6.16
N ALA A 25 3.35 -12.85 -4.85
CA ALA A 25 2.89 -14.07 -4.20
C ALA A 25 1.39 -14.33 -4.44
N LEU A 26 0.59 -13.28 -4.60
CA LEU A 26 -0.83 -13.38 -4.94
C LEU A 26 -1.06 -13.86 -6.37
N TYR A 27 -0.17 -13.53 -7.33
CA TYR A 27 -0.39 -13.87 -8.73
C TYR A 27 -0.66 -15.39 -8.92
N PRO A 28 -1.68 -15.79 -9.71
CA PRO A 28 -2.47 -15.00 -10.65
C PRO A 28 -3.69 -14.29 -10.03
N LEU A 29 -3.86 -14.28 -8.72
CA LEU A 29 -4.95 -13.55 -8.07
C LEU A 29 -4.61 -12.06 -7.97
N GLY A 30 -5.61 -11.23 -8.26
CA GLY A 30 -5.67 -9.84 -7.85
C GLY A 30 -6.47 -9.70 -6.55
N ARG A 31 -6.20 -8.64 -5.79
CA ARG A 31 -6.92 -8.30 -4.56
C ARG A 31 -7.36 -6.85 -4.60
N ALA A 32 -8.62 -6.60 -4.26
CA ALA A 32 -9.16 -5.26 -4.10
C ALA A 32 -10.04 -5.19 -2.86
N ASP A 33 -10.38 -3.98 -2.46
CA ASP A 33 -11.36 -3.71 -1.41
C ASP A 33 -12.49 -2.84 -1.92
N ARG A 34 -13.63 -2.95 -1.29
CA ARG A 34 -14.77 -2.05 -1.44
C ARG A 34 -15.34 -1.72 -0.07
N VAL A 35 -16.00 -0.60 0.03
CA VAL A 35 -16.75 -0.24 1.24
C VAL A 35 -18.19 -0.69 1.04
N GLU A 36 -18.65 -1.58 1.90
CA GLU A 36 -20.03 -2.04 1.91
C GLU A 36 -20.99 -0.92 2.38
N PRO A 37 -22.32 -1.03 2.12
CA PRO A 37 -23.29 -0.03 2.55
C PRO A 37 -23.32 0.21 4.06
N ASP A 38 -22.86 -0.74 4.87
CA ASP A 38 -22.74 -0.61 6.33
C ASP A 38 -21.42 0.07 6.77
N GLY A 39 -20.61 0.52 5.82
CA GLY A 39 -19.34 1.20 6.06
C GLY A 39 -18.15 0.27 6.35
N LYS A 40 -18.35 -1.05 6.31
CA LYS A 40 -17.26 -2.02 6.52
C LYS A 40 -16.46 -2.25 5.25
N PRO A 41 -15.14 -2.35 5.34
CA PRO A 41 -14.34 -2.76 4.22
C PRO A 41 -14.49 -4.27 3.98
N GLU A 42 -14.79 -4.64 2.74
CA GLU A 42 -14.76 -6.02 2.27
C GLU A 42 -13.58 -6.20 1.30
N VAL A 43 -12.81 -7.25 1.49
CA VAL A 43 -11.72 -7.63 0.58
C VAL A 43 -12.21 -8.75 -0.32
N PHE A 44 -12.02 -8.60 -1.62
CA PHE A 44 -12.34 -9.62 -2.60
C PHE A 44 -11.14 -9.94 -3.49
N TYR A 45 -11.15 -11.15 -4.02
CA TYR A 45 -10.12 -11.66 -4.91
C TYR A 45 -10.70 -11.90 -6.29
N PHE A 46 -9.90 -11.67 -7.32
CA PHE A 46 -10.27 -11.92 -8.70
C PHE A 46 -9.11 -12.55 -9.45
N PHE A 47 -9.42 -13.31 -10.49
CA PHE A 47 -8.42 -13.96 -11.32
C PHE A 47 -7.98 -13.02 -12.45
N ASN A 48 -6.68 -12.80 -12.58
CA ASN A 48 -6.09 -11.90 -13.59
C ASN A 48 -5.81 -12.59 -14.94
N GLY A 49 -6.26 -13.80 -15.13
CA GLY A 49 -5.89 -14.60 -16.29
C GLY A 49 -4.38 -14.88 -16.32
N SER A 50 -4.00 -16.12 -16.50
CA SER A 50 -2.61 -16.53 -16.64
C SER A 50 -2.46 -17.34 -17.93
N SER A 51 -1.43 -17.06 -18.69
CA SER A 51 -1.05 -17.88 -19.84
C SER A 51 0.01 -18.93 -19.47
N CYS A 52 0.36 -19.03 -18.19
CA CYS A 52 1.34 -19.98 -17.66
C CYS A 52 0.72 -20.79 -16.50
N GLY A 53 1.25 -21.98 -16.26
CA GLY A 53 0.76 -22.92 -15.26
C GLY A 53 0.13 -24.17 -15.90
N ALA A 54 -0.27 -25.12 -15.07
CA ALA A 54 -0.97 -26.32 -15.47
C ALA A 54 -2.50 -26.07 -15.49
N GLU A 55 -3.18 -26.45 -16.55
CA GLU A 55 -4.63 -26.22 -16.70
C GLU A 55 -5.47 -27.22 -15.89
N ASP A 56 -4.85 -28.28 -15.39
CA ASP A 56 -5.46 -29.36 -14.61
C ASP A 56 -5.36 -29.18 -13.09
N GLU A 57 -4.66 -28.13 -12.64
CA GLU A 57 -4.57 -27.80 -11.21
C GLU A 57 -5.76 -26.94 -10.77
N THR A 58 -6.36 -27.32 -9.66
CA THR A 58 -7.48 -26.58 -9.05
C THR A 58 -7.13 -26.24 -7.61
N HIS A 59 -7.16 -24.93 -7.30
CA HIS A 59 -6.91 -24.42 -5.97
C HIS A 59 -8.05 -23.52 -5.50
N THR A 60 -8.35 -23.57 -4.22
CA THR A 60 -9.17 -22.53 -3.61
C THR A 60 -8.32 -21.31 -3.29
N VAL A 61 -8.94 -20.12 -3.20
CA VAL A 61 -8.26 -18.90 -2.76
C VAL A 61 -7.57 -19.11 -1.41
N ARG A 62 -8.19 -19.85 -0.50
CA ARG A 62 -7.64 -20.14 0.84
C ARG A 62 -6.36 -20.98 0.76
N GLU A 63 -6.33 -22.02 -0.05
CA GLU A 63 -5.15 -22.86 -0.26
C GLU A 63 -4.01 -22.03 -0.84
N TRP A 64 -4.28 -21.23 -1.88
CA TRP A 64 -3.30 -20.35 -2.49
C TRP A 64 -2.70 -19.34 -1.49
N LEU A 65 -3.54 -18.69 -0.69
CA LEU A 65 -3.06 -17.77 0.34
C LEU A 65 -2.22 -18.46 1.41
N SER A 66 -2.52 -19.72 1.74
CA SER A 66 -1.78 -20.49 2.75
C SER A 66 -0.38 -20.90 2.28
N GLU A 67 -0.21 -21.17 0.99
CA GLU A 67 1.07 -21.55 0.40
C GLU A 67 2.16 -20.47 0.61
N PHE A 68 1.79 -19.20 0.61
CA PHE A 68 2.70 -18.07 0.77
C PHE A 68 2.55 -17.33 2.12
N ASP A 69 1.91 -17.96 3.11
CA ASP A 69 1.62 -17.35 4.42
C ASP A 69 0.90 -15.98 4.32
N LEU A 70 -0.02 -15.86 3.36
CA LEU A 70 -0.72 -14.60 3.08
C LEU A 70 -2.06 -14.45 3.81
N GLN A 71 -2.49 -15.43 4.63
CA GLN A 71 -3.78 -15.41 5.32
C GLN A 71 -3.93 -14.20 6.24
N ASN A 72 -2.83 -13.68 6.80
CA ASN A 72 -2.81 -12.49 7.65
C ASN A 72 -2.59 -11.18 6.85
N SER A 73 -2.30 -11.28 5.57
CA SER A 73 -1.96 -10.11 4.73
C SER A 73 -3.15 -9.16 4.53
N THR A 74 -4.38 -9.61 4.74
CA THR A 74 -5.60 -8.79 4.64
C THR A 74 -5.60 -7.64 5.64
N THR A 75 -5.18 -7.89 6.89
CA THR A 75 -5.11 -6.85 7.94
C THR A 75 -4.13 -5.73 7.54
N TRP A 76 -2.98 -6.11 6.98
CA TRP A 76 -1.98 -5.16 6.50
C TRP A 76 -2.46 -4.39 5.28
N PHE A 77 -3.11 -5.08 4.35
CA PHE A 77 -3.71 -4.46 3.17
C PHE A 77 -4.73 -3.40 3.55
N LEU A 78 -5.67 -3.71 4.45
CA LEU A 78 -6.68 -2.77 4.91
C LEU A 78 -6.08 -1.57 5.68
N ALA A 79 -5.05 -1.81 6.50
CA ALA A 79 -4.35 -0.74 7.19
C ALA A 79 -3.65 0.21 6.19
N TRP A 80 -3.04 -0.35 5.14
CA TRP A 80 -2.43 0.41 4.05
C TRP A 80 -3.47 1.23 3.28
N GLN A 81 -4.58 0.61 2.85
CA GLN A 81 -5.66 1.31 2.15
C GLN A 81 -6.23 2.46 2.97
N LYS A 82 -6.45 2.22 4.27
CA LYS A 82 -6.89 3.28 5.19
C LYS A 82 -5.87 4.43 5.29
N ALA A 83 -4.57 4.12 5.32
CA ALA A 83 -3.52 5.13 5.34
C ALA A 83 -3.52 5.98 4.06
N ILE A 84 -3.59 5.33 2.89
CA ILE A 84 -3.63 6.01 1.59
C ILE A 84 -4.88 6.90 1.48
N SER A 85 -6.06 6.37 1.82
CA SER A 85 -7.31 7.15 1.80
C SER A 85 -7.25 8.37 2.71
N LYS A 86 -6.58 8.25 3.85
CA LYS A 86 -6.44 9.34 4.82
C LYS A 86 -5.44 10.40 4.35
N LEU A 87 -4.28 9.99 3.84
CA LEU A 87 -3.19 10.90 3.47
C LEU A 87 -3.40 11.58 2.11
N SER A 88 -4.02 10.88 1.15
CA SER A 88 -4.16 11.37 -0.23
C SER A 88 -4.81 12.75 -0.37
N PRO A 89 -5.92 13.09 0.33
CA PRO A 89 -6.51 14.41 0.21
C PRO A 89 -5.57 15.53 0.66
N SER A 90 -4.91 15.36 1.80
CA SER A 90 -3.96 16.34 2.35
C SER A 90 -2.73 16.48 1.45
N LEU A 91 -2.21 15.38 0.90
CA LEU A 91 -1.08 15.42 -0.04
C LEU A 91 -1.46 16.15 -1.35
N LYS A 92 -2.65 15.90 -1.90
CA LYS A 92 -3.15 16.63 -3.07
C LYS A 92 -3.31 18.14 -2.82
N THR A 93 -3.63 18.53 -1.59
CA THR A 93 -3.65 19.93 -1.19
C THR A 93 -2.24 20.49 -1.17
N MET A 94 -1.27 19.76 -0.60
CA MET A 94 0.12 20.19 -0.56
C MET A 94 0.76 20.29 -1.95
N GLU A 95 0.38 19.45 -2.91
CA GLU A 95 0.82 19.55 -4.31
C GLU A 95 0.47 20.91 -4.97
N LYS A 96 -0.64 21.54 -4.51
CA LYS A 96 -1.07 22.83 -4.99
C LYS A 96 -0.44 24.02 -4.26
N LEU A 97 0.03 23.78 -3.02
CA LEU A 97 0.53 24.83 -2.15
C LEU A 97 2.06 24.94 -2.14
N LEU A 98 2.76 23.84 -2.36
CA LEU A 98 4.22 23.80 -2.25
C LEU A 98 4.91 23.92 -3.60
N PRO A 99 6.02 24.68 -3.68
CA PRO A 99 6.93 24.62 -4.81
C PRO A 99 7.56 23.23 -4.97
N PRO A 100 8.07 22.86 -6.16
CA PRO A 100 8.56 21.52 -6.45
C PRO A 100 9.64 20.99 -5.50
N ARG A 101 10.51 21.86 -5.01
CA ARG A 101 11.59 21.48 -4.09
C ARG A 101 11.04 21.03 -2.74
N GLU A 102 10.18 21.85 -2.14
CA GLU A 102 9.53 21.59 -0.85
C GLU A 102 8.60 20.38 -0.93
N LEU A 103 7.89 20.24 -2.05
CA LEU A 103 7.07 19.07 -2.33
C LEU A 103 7.91 17.78 -2.39
N SER A 104 9.07 17.81 -3.04
CA SER A 104 10.00 16.68 -3.07
C SER A 104 10.49 16.29 -1.68
N MET A 105 10.78 17.30 -0.82
CA MET A 105 11.15 17.05 0.58
C MET A 105 9.99 16.43 1.37
N LEU A 106 8.77 16.91 1.19
CA LEU A 106 7.58 16.32 1.81
C LEU A 106 7.43 14.85 1.41
N TYR A 107 7.53 14.52 0.12
CA TYR A 107 7.45 13.13 -0.33
C TYR A 107 8.58 12.24 0.21
N ALA A 108 9.78 12.76 0.41
CA ALA A 108 10.85 12.03 1.07
C ALA A 108 10.51 11.71 2.54
N ILE A 109 9.88 12.65 3.26
CA ILE A 109 9.40 12.43 4.63
C ILE A 109 8.28 11.38 4.65
N VAL A 110 7.31 11.48 3.73
CA VAL A 110 6.22 10.50 3.58
C VAL A 110 6.79 9.11 3.30
N PHE A 111 7.71 9.01 2.35
CA PHE A 111 8.37 7.74 2.02
C PHE A 111 9.11 7.14 3.22
N LYS A 112 9.89 7.96 3.94
CA LYS A 112 10.58 7.51 5.14
C LYS A 112 9.62 6.98 6.20
N ALA A 113 8.53 7.71 6.49
CA ALA A 113 7.56 7.33 7.50
C ALA A 113 6.79 6.04 7.15
N LEU A 114 6.48 5.83 5.86
CA LEU A 114 5.70 4.67 5.41
C LEU A 114 6.56 3.43 5.15
N TYR A 115 7.85 3.56 4.80
CA TYR A 115 8.65 2.43 4.34
C TYR A 115 9.95 2.19 5.12
N LEU A 116 10.52 3.19 5.80
CA LEU A 116 11.86 3.07 6.35
C LEU A 116 11.95 3.21 7.88
N ASP A 117 10.98 3.84 8.53
CA ASP A 117 11.04 4.17 9.97
C ASP A 117 10.54 3.02 10.85
N TYR A 118 11.17 1.84 10.68
CA TYR A 118 10.80 0.60 11.38
C TYR A 118 12.00 -0.12 12.01
N ALA A 119 13.15 0.52 12.11
CA ALA A 119 14.27 -0.03 12.84
C ALA A 119 13.87 -0.22 14.32
N ASP A 120 14.27 -1.34 14.91
CA ASP A 120 14.08 -1.67 16.34
C ASP A 120 12.62 -1.83 16.80
N VAL A 121 11.67 -2.09 15.89
CA VAL A 121 10.27 -2.38 16.25
C VAL A 121 10.00 -3.86 16.33
N GLN A 122 9.34 -4.30 17.42
CA GLN A 122 8.89 -5.68 17.57
C GLN A 122 7.66 -5.99 16.70
N GLU A 123 6.78 -5.01 16.52
CA GLU A 123 5.53 -5.18 15.76
C GLU A 123 5.37 -4.05 14.73
N PHE A 124 5.34 -4.43 13.47
CA PHE A 124 5.23 -3.48 12.36
C PHE A 124 3.91 -2.69 12.38
N LEU A 125 2.77 -3.38 12.50
CA LEU A 125 1.46 -2.77 12.28
C LEU A 125 1.13 -1.63 13.26
N PRO A 126 1.34 -1.76 14.58
CA PRO A 126 1.17 -0.65 15.52
C PRO A 126 2.05 0.55 15.19
N LYS A 127 3.32 0.31 14.86
CA LYS A 127 4.25 1.38 14.48
C LYS A 127 3.82 2.06 13.18
N PHE A 128 3.38 1.30 12.16
CA PHE A 128 2.83 1.84 10.93
C PHE A 128 1.65 2.79 11.19
N VAL A 129 0.70 2.38 12.02
CA VAL A 129 -0.46 3.22 12.38
C VAL A 129 -0.02 4.51 13.07
N LEU A 130 0.93 4.45 14.01
CA LEU A 130 1.49 5.63 14.68
C LEU A 130 2.20 6.56 13.70
N ASN A 131 3.01 6.02 12.78
CA ASN A 131 3.69 6.81 11.75
C ASN A 131 2.68 7.54 10.86
N VAL A 132 1.63 6.87 10.42
CA VAL A 132 0.55 7.47 9.60
C VAL A 132 -0.18 8.57 10.37
N GLN A 133 -0.51 8.37 11.64
CA GLN A 133 -1.17 9.37 12.48
C GLN A 133 -0.28 10.60 12.68
N SER A 134 1.00 10.40 12.99
CA SER A 134 1.98 11.47 13.15
C SER A 134 2.16 12.27 11.87
N LEU A 135 2.30 11.58 10.74
CA LEU A 135 2.45 12.19 9.42
C LEU A 135 1.23 13.02 9.05
N GLN A 136 0.01 12.48 9.24
CA GLN A 136 -1.23 13.21 8.98
C GLN A 136 -1.27 14.51 9.77
N LYS A 137 -1.00 14.43 11.08
CA LYS A 137 -0.99 15.62 11.95
C LYS A 137 0.02 16.68 11.50
N GLN A 138 1.20 16.25 11.05
CA GLN A 138 2.23 17.18 10.56
C GLN A 138 1.79 17.87 9.26
N ILE A 139 1.20 17.12 8.31
CA ILE A 139 0.70 17.66 7.05
C ILE A 139 -0.45 18.63 7.31
N ASP A 140 -1.43 18.27 8.15
CA ASP A 140 -2.58 19.12 8.47
C ASP A 140 -2.10 20.44 9.14
N THR A 141 -1.16 20.34 10.09
CA THR A 141 -0.56 21.53 10.71
C THR A 141 0.16 22.43 9.69
N LEU A 142 0.78 21.84 8.66
CA LEU A 142 1.44 22.59 7.61
C LEU A 142 0.43 23.26 6.68
N ILE A 143 -0.65 22.57 6.34
CA ILE A 143 -1.76 23.14 5.56
C ILE A 143 -2.36 24.34 6.29
N ASP A 144 -2.66 24.23 7.59
CA ASP A 144 -3.22 25.31 8.39
C ASP A 144 -2.31 26.54 8.42
N LYS A 145 -0.98 26.35 8.46
CA LYS A 145 -0.01 27.44 8.38
C LYS A 145 0.07 28.12 7.01
N LEU A 146 -0.10 27.35 5.95
CA LEU A 146 -0.03 27.86 4.57
C LEU A 146 -1.35 28.48 4.11
N MET A 147 -2.47 28.11 4.74
CA MET A 147 -3.81 28.60 4.45
C MET A 147 -4.47 29.18 5.71
N PRO A 148 -3.89 30.22 6.34
CA PRO A 148 -4.49 30.82 7.53
C PRO A 148 -5.83 31.46 7.16
N GLY A 149 -6.95 30.86 7.60
CA GLY A 149 -8.30 31.34 7.34
C GLY A 149 -9.19 30.44 6.49
N GLY A 150 -8.73 29.21 6.10
CA GLY A 150 -9.52 28.28 5.30
C GLY A 150 -10.53 27.40 6.04
N ASN A 151 -10.61 27.46 7.37
CA ASN A 151 -11.54 26.69 8.18
C ASN A 151 -12.75 27.51 8.63
N THR A 152 -13.53 28.05 7.71
CA THR A 152 -14.95 28.33 7.98
C THR A 152 -15.74 27.18 7.40
N HIS A 153 -16.11 26.24 8.25
CA HIS A 153 -17.14 25.26 7.96
C HIS A 153 -18.45 25.98 7.62
N GLU A 154 -18.88 25.92 6.36
CA GLU A 154 -20.27 25.98 5.98
C GLU A 154 -20.78 24.58 5.67
#